data_e3a528172d4aa278cb3a0ea5523333f9
#
_entry.id   e3a528172d4aa278cb3a0ea5523333f9
#
_cell.length_a   1.000
_cell.length_b   1.000
_cell.length_c   1.000
_cell.angle_alpha   90.00
_cell.angle_beta   90.00
_cell.angle_gamma   90.00
#
_symmetry.space_group_name_H-M   'P 1'
#
loop_
_entity.id
_entity.type
_entity.pdbx_description
1 polymer ?
#
loop_
_entity_poly.entity_id
_entity_poly.type
_entity_poly.pdbx_seq_one_letter_code
_entity_poly.pdbx_strand_id
1 'polypeptide(L)'
;MPLLADKTITVCNLHYNPETDAEEEISTTLVGVSVHARTVANASADGLNAASIFQIRIFAGHTRAATQSTRGTLTYADDKYLAPTEWEAQEAAAAAGAWTLRPGDHIEVDGQRMTILAVHDNRQGRQHPHWYVEAH
;
A
#
# COMPACT_ATOMS: atom_id res chain seq x y z
N MET A 1 8.10 12.65 20.04
CA MET A 1 6.84 13.01 19.34
C MET A 1 6.15 11.74 18.89
N PRO A 2 4.87 11.55 19.21
CA PRO A 2 4.16 10.38 18.73
C PRO A 2 3.98 10.42 17.21
N LEU A 3 4.00 9.24 16.61
CA LEU A 3 3.69 9.10 15.19
C LEU A 3 2.19 9.34 14.97
N LEU A 4 1.85 10.19 14.00
CA LEU A 4 0.45 10.38 13.59
C LEU A 4 0.08 9.29 12.59
N ALA A 5 -0.01 8.06 13.09
CA ALA A 5 -0.21 6.87 12.29
C ALA A 5 -1.45 6.14 12.80
N ASP A 6 -2.61 6.75 12.58
CA ASP A 6 -3.89 6.28 13.12
C ASP A 6 -4.90 5.92 12.03
N LYS A 7 -4.50 5.94 10.78
CA LYS A 7 -5.39 5.62 9.67
C LYS A 7 -5.35 4.14 9.32
N THR A 8 -6.44 3.68 8.74
CA THR A 8 -6.55 2.32 8.21
C THR A 8 -6.72 2.42 6.70
N ILE A 9 -5.93 1.65 5.98
CA ILE A 9 -6.01 1.59 4.53
C ILE A 9 -6.13 0.14 4.08
N THR A 10 -6.55 -0.07 2.84
CA THR A 10 -6.55 -1.39 2.21
C THR A 10 -5.63 -1.34 1.00
N VAL A 11 -4.62 -2.19 0.99
CA VAL A 11 -3.73 -2.35 -0.16
C VAL A 11 -4.30 -3.42 -1.06
N CYS A 12 -4.48 -3.09 -2.34
CA CYS A 12 -5.06 -3.99 -3.33
C CYS A 12 -3.99 -4.35 -4.35
N ASN A 13 -3.47 -5.56 -4.25
CA ASN A 13 -2.40 -6.03 -5.11
C ASN A 13 -2.95 -7.01 -6.14
N LEU A 14 -2.47 -6.91 -7.38
CA LEU A 14 -2.82 -7.87 -8.43
C LEU A 14 -1.79 -9.00 -8.44
N HIS A 15 -2.28 -10.22 -8.58
CA HIS A 15 -1.44 -11.41 -8.70
C HIS A 15 -2.00 -12.32 -9.77
N TYR A 16 -1.14 -12.78 -10.68
CA TYR A 16 -1.54 -13.69 -11.75
C TYR A 16 -1.87 -15.06 -11.18
N ASN A 17 -3.04 -15.59 -11.56
CA ASN A 17 -3.46 -16.92 -11.20
C ASN A 17 -3.48 -17.79 -12.46
N PRO A 18 -2.55 -18.75 -12.62
CA PRO A 18 -2.50 -19.58 -13.82
C PRO A 18 -3.70 -20.50 -13.98
N GLU A 19 -4.41 -20.83 -12.90
CA GLU A 19 -5.61 -21.68 -12.99
C GLU A 19 -6.75 -20.97 -13.68
N THR A 20 -6.89 -19.65 -13.49
CA THR A 20 -7.93 -18.84 -14.11
C THR A 20 -7.42 -18.07 -15.32
N ASP A 21 -6.10 -18.06 -15.55
CA ASP A 21 -5.42 -17.27 -16.59
C ASP A 21 -5.80 -15.79 -16.51
N ALA A 22 -5.85 -15.27 -15.30
CA ALA A 22 -6.23 -13.88 -15.05
C ALA A 22 -5.48 -13.34 -13.82
N GLU A 23 -5.36 -12.02 -13.75
CA GLU A 23 -4.88 -11.37 -12.55
C GLU A 23 -6.02 -11.23 -11.57
N GLU A 24 -5.76 -11.60 -10.32
CA GLU A 24 -6.73 -11.52 -9.24
C GLU A 24 -6.26 -10.49 -8.22
N GLU A 25 -7.20 -9.76 -7.65
CA GLU A 25 -6.91 -8.76 -6.64
C GLU A 25 -6.84 -9.42 -5.27
N ILE A 26 -5.75 -9.15 -4.57
CA ILE A 26 -5.53 -9.61 -3.19
C ILE A 26 -5.50 -8.38 -2.32
N SER A 27 -6.40 -8.32 -1.34
CA SER A 27 -6.56 -7.17 -0.46
C SER A 27 -5.95 -7.43 0.90
N THR A 28 -5.24 -6.45 1.44
CA THR A 28 -4.66 -6.48 2.76
C THR A 28 -5.03 -5.21 3.50
N THR A 29 -5.58 -5.34 4.70
CA THR A 29 -5.90 -4.20 5.53
C THR A 29 -4.70 -3.85 6.38
N LEU A 30 -4.27 -2.59 6.34
CA LEU A 30 -3.17 -2.07 7.14
C LEU A 30 -3.72 -1.06 8.14
N VAL A 31 -3.43 -1.29 9.42
CA VAL A 31 -3.88 -0.46 10.53
C VAL A 31 -2.69 0.25 11.14
N GLY A 32 -2.81 1.55 11.36
CA GLY A 32 -1.73 2.34 11.92
C GLY A 32 -0.80 2.89 10.86
N VAL A 33 -1.36 3.54 9.84
CA VAL A 33 -0.59 4.21 8.80
C VAL A 33 -0.82 5.72 8.88
N SER A 34 0.10 6.48 8.32
CA SER A 34 -0.05 7.93 8.18
C SER A 34 -0.49 8.26 6.77
N VAL A 35 -1.54 9.08 6.64
CA VAL A 35 -2.04 9.53 5.35
C VAL A 35 -2.10 11.05 5.37
N HIS A 36 -1.45 11.67 4.39
CA HIS A 36 -1.43 13.11 4.25
C HIS A 36 -1.77 13.46 2.80
N ALA A 37 -2.76 14.32 2.62
CA ALA A 37 -3.14 14.79 1.29
C ALA A 37 -2.41 16.08 0.96
N ARG A 38 -1.82 16.13 -0.23
CA ARG A 38 -1.17 17.32 -0.75
C ARG A 38 -1.84 17.72 -2.07
N THR A 39 -2.25 18.97 -2.17
CA THR A 39 -2.83 19.50 -3.40
C THR A 39 -1.70 20.03 -4.29
N VAL A 40 -1.68 19.56 -5.53
CA VAL A 40 -0.74 20.01 -6.54
C VAL A 40 -1.51 20.76 -7.61
N ALA A 41 -1.10 22.00 -7.89
CA ALA A 41 -1.70 22.81 -8.93
C ALA A 41 -0.93 22.62 -10.22
N ASN A 42 -1.65 22.30 -11.30
CA ASN A 42 -1.07 22.15 -12.63
C ASN A 42 -1.63 23.21 -13.55
N ALA A 43 -0.75 23.92 -14.27
CA ALA A 43 -1.17 24.82 -15.32
C ALA A 43 -1.42 24.02 -16.61
N SER A 44 -2.55 24.26 -17.25
CA SER A 44 -2.88 23.62 -18.52
C SER A 44 -3.43 24.62 -19.49
N ALA A 45 -3.71 24.20 -20.74
CA ALA A 45 -4.32 25.05 -21.73
C ALA A 45 -5.70 25.58 -21.30
N ASP A 46 -6.38 24.85 -20.42
CA ASP A 46 -7.70 25.21 -19.91
C ASP A 46 -7.64 25.95 -18.57
N GLY A 47 -6.45 26.30 -18.09
CA GLY A 47 -6.25 27.00 -16.83
C GLY A 47 -5.55 26.15 -15.78
N LEU A 48 -5.74 26.52 -14.51
CA LEU A 48 -5.16 25.80 -13.38
C LEU A 48 -6.08 24.67 -12.95
N ASN A 49 -5.53 23.44 -12.93
CA ASN A 49 -6.21 22.30 -12.35
C ASN A 49 -5.54 21.94 -11.03
N ALA A 50 -6.34 21.60 -10.04
CA ALA A 50 -5.83 21.11 -8.76
C ALA A 50 -6.07 19.62 -8.68
N ALA A 51 -5.04 18.88 -8.30
CA ALA A 51 -5.11 17.44 -8.07
C ALA A 51 -4.56 17.13 -6.69
N SER A 52 -5.14 16.16 -6.02
CA SER A 52 -4.65 15.72 -4.72
C SER A 52 -3.76 14.50 -4.88
N ILE A 53 -2.60 14.56 -4.27
CA ILE A 53 -1.70 13.43 -4.13
C ILE A 53 -1.69 13.04 -2.66
N PHE A 54 -1.92 11.75 -2.41
CA PHE A 54 -1.90 11.21 -1.06
C PHE A 54 -0.52 10.66 -0.77
N GLN A 55 0.04 11.11 0.35
CA GLN A 55 1.34 10.65 0.84
C GLN A 55 1.07 9.71 2.00
N ILE A 56 1.44 8.45 1.83
CA ILE A 56 1.11 7.40 2.78
C ILE A 56 2.42 6.83 3.34
N ARG A 57 2.51 6.74 4.65
CA ARG A 57 3.65 6.13 5.32
C ARG A 57 3.18 4.94 6.13
N ILE A 58 3.77 3.79 5.84
CA ILE A 58 3.51 2.51 6.51
C ILE A 58 4.74 2.22 7.35
N PHE A 59 4.57 2.11 8.66
CA PHE A 59 5.71 2.08 9.58
C PHE A 59 6.10 0.66 9.96
N ALA A 60 7.36 0.31 9.67
CA ALA A 60 7.92 -0.97 10.07
C ALA A 60 7.91 -1.08 11.60
N GLY A 61 7.49 -2.24 12.10
CA GLY A 61 7.43 -2.48 13.53
C GLY A 61 6.29 -1.77 14.26
N HIS A 62 5.40 -1.10 13.54
CA HIS A 62 4.26 -0.37 14.11
C HIS A 62 2.95 -0.70 13.43
N THR A 63 2.90 -0.58 12.10
CA THR A 63 1.68 -0.86 11.33
C THR A 63 1.35 -2.35 11.41
N ARG A 64 0.06 -2.65 11.61
CA ARG A 64 -0.45 -4.02 11.66
C ARG A 64 -1.18 -4.35 10.38
N ALA A 65 -1.16 -5.61 10.01
CA ALA A 65 -1.76 -6.08 8.77
C ALA A 65 -2.64 -7.30 9.00
N ALA A 66 -3.77 -7.34 8.29
CA ALA A 66 -4.61 -8.53 8.16
C ALA A 66 -4.67 -8.89 6.68
N THR A 67 -4.12 -10.02 6.32
CA THR A 67 -4.14 -10.53 4.95
C THR A 67 -5.36 -11.42 4.73
N GLN A 68 -5.59 -11.83 3.48
CA GLN A 68 -6.71 -12.73 3.18
C GLN A 68 -6.59 -14.08 3.89
N SER A 69 -5.36 -14.58 4.09
CA SER A 69 -5.15 -15.86 4.77
C SER A 69 -5.18 -15.74 6.29
N THR A 70 -5.05 -14.52 6.83
CA THR A 70 -5.03 -14.28 8.28
C THR A 70 -6.23 -13.47 8.72
N ARG A 71 -7.33 -13.60 8.03
CA ARG A 71 -8.56 -12.82 8.25
C ARG A 71 -8.89 -12.68 9.73
N GLY A 72 -9.07 -11.43 10.18
CA GLY A 72 -9.43 -11.13 11.57
C GLY A 72 -8.26 -11.14 12.55
N THR A 73 -7.06 -11.57 12.13
CA THR A 73 -5.87 -11.60 12.98
C THR A 73 -4.89 -10.54 12.50
N LEU A 74 -4.52 -9.64 13.40
CA LEU A 74 -3.55 -8.58 13.09
C LEU A 74 -2.13 -9.02 13.48
N THR A 75 -1.20 -8.92 12.53
CA THR A 75 0.23 -9.14 12.75
C THR A 75 0.97 -7.87 12.37
N TYR A 76 2.27 -7.80 12.64
CA TYR A 76 3.05 -6.69 12.11
C TYR A 76 3.08 -6.77 10.57
N ALA A 77 2.91 -5.62 9.92
CA ALA A 77 2.90 -5.55 8.47
C ALA A 77 4.19 -6.10 7.86
N ASP A 78 5.32 -5.87 8.53
CA ASP A 78 6.63 -6.37 8.12
C ASP A 78 6.64 -7.88 7.89
N ASP A 79 5.93 -8.63 8.72
CA ASP A 79 5.97 -10.10 8.69
C ASP A 79 5.34 -10.67 7.43
N LYS A 80 4.50 -9.89 6.76
CA LYS A 80 3.75 -10.34 5.58
C LYS A 80 4.13 -9.57 4.31
N TYR A 81 5.05 -8.62 4.43
CA TYR A 81 5.50 -7.85 3.26
C TYR A 81 6.44 -8.68 2.40
N LEU A 82 6.23 -8.64 1.09
CA LEU A 82 7.15 -9.19 0.09
C LEU A 82 7.56 -8.08 -0.86
N ALA A 83 8.83 -8.04 -1.24
CA ALA A 83 9.27 -7.14 -2.29
C ALA A 83 8.56 -7.50 -3.61
N PRO A 84 8.37 -6.56 -4.54
CA PRO A 84 7.61 -6.83 -5.76
C PRO A 84 8.09 -8.06 -6.55
N THR A 85 9.40 -8.27 -6.64
CA THR A 85 9.95 -9.43 -7.34
C THR A 85 9.60 -10.74 -6.64
N GLU A 86 9.63 -10.74 -5.31
CA GLU A 86 9.24 -11.90 -4.52
C GLU A 86 7.74 -12.16 -4.60
N TRP A 87 6.94 -11.10 -4.62
CA TRP A 87 5.50 -11.19 -4.78
C TRP A 87 5.13 -11.89 -6.09
N GLU A 88 5.74 -11.47 -7.19
CA GLU A 88 5.46 -12.02 -8.50
C GLU A 88 5.87 -13.49 -8.64
N ALA A 89 6.87 -13.92 -7.86
CA ALA A 89 7.35 -15.29 -7.87
C ALA A 89 6.50 -16.25 -7.04
N GLN A 90 5.58 -15.72 -6.20
CA GLN A 90 4.74 -16.56 -5.34
C GLN A 90 3.60 -17.21 -6.10
N GLU A 91 3.16 -18.36 -5.63
CA GLU A 91 1.90 -18.94 -6.09
C GLU A 91 0.73 -18.16 -5.49
N ALA A 92 -0.43 -18.20 -6.14
CA ALA A 92 -1.59 -17.41 -5.74
C ALA A 92 -1.98 -17.67 -4.28
N ALA A 93 -1.94 -18.91 -3.83
CA ALA A 93 -2.29 -19.26 -2.45
C ALA A 93 -1.31 -18.64 -1.45
N ALA A 94 -0.02 -18.61 -1.77
CA ALA A 94 0.99 -17.99 -0.90
C ALA A 94 0.88 -16.48 -0.94
N ALA A 95 0.55 -15.89 -2.09
CA ALA A 95 0.36 -14.45 -2.21
C ALA A 95 -0.81 -13.96 -1.37
N ALA A 96 -1.86 -14.76 -1.20
CA ALA A 96 -3.01 -14.40 -0.36
C ALA A 96 -2.63 -14.19 1.11
N GLY A 97 -1.50 -14.70 1.54
CA GLY A 97 -0.99 -14.51 2.91
C GLY A 97 0.03 -13.38 3.03
N ALA A 98 0.21 -12.57 1.99
CA ALA A 98 1.23 -11.53 1.94
C ALA A 98 0.69 -10.28 1.27
N TRP A 99 1.50 -9.22 1.28
CA TRP A 99 1.17 -7.97 0.59
C TRP A 99 2.45 -7.35 0.03
N THR A 100 2.28 -6.44 -0.89
CA THR A 100 3.39 -5.71 -1.48
C THR A 100 2.94 -4.30 -1.87
N LEU A 101 3.88 -3.51 -2.36
CA LEU A 101 3.62 -2.16 -2.87
C LEU A 101 4.26 -2.05 -4.25
N ARG A 102 3.43 -1.80 -5.26
CA ARG A 102 3.91 -1.64 -6.63
C ARG A 102 3.18 -0.48 -7.31
N PRO A 103 3.87 0.34 -8.09
CA PRO A 103 3.17 1.31 -8.93
C PRO A 103 2.15 0.61 -9.83
N GLY A 104 0.96 1.19 -9.94
CA GLY A 104 -0.14 0.60 -10.71
C GLY A 104 -1.11 -0.23 -9.89
N ASP A 105 -0.70 -0.74 -8.74
CA ASP A 105 -1.64 -1.37 -7.80
C ASP A 105 -2.46 -0.27 -7.11
N HIS A 106 -3.41 -0.65 -6.28
CA HIS A 106 -4.35 0.31 -5.71
C HIS A 106 -4.31 0.32 -4.19
N ILE A 107 -4.72 1.45 -3.63
CA ILE A 107 -4.90 1.61 -2.18
C ILE A 107 -6.27 2.25 -1.98
N GLU A 108 -7.02 1.76 -1.01
CA GLU A 108 -8.29 2.36 -0.62
C GLU A 108 -8.14 3.04 0.73
N VAL A 109 -8.53 4.31 0.78
CA VAL A 109 -8.52 5.12 1.99
C VAL A 109 -9.90 5.75 2.14
N ASP A 110 -10.56 5.51 3.26
CA ASP A 110 -11.90 6.05 3.55
C ASP A 110 -12.90 5.79 2.41
N GLY A 111 -12.82 4.60 1.81
CA GLY A 111 -13.70 4.20 0.72
C GLY A 111 -13.31 4.74 -0.64
N GLN A 112 -12.25 5.51 -0.73
CA GLN A 112 -11.75 6.06 -1.99
C GLN A 112 -10.61 5.18 -2.52
N ARG A 113 -10.76 4.71 -3.76
CA ARG A 113 -9.74 3.90 -4.41
C ARG A 113 -8.77 4.80 -5.16
N MET A 114 -7.49 4.59 -4.92
CA MET A 114 -6.41 5.36 -5.54
C MET A 114 -5.40 4.44 -6.19
N THR A 115 -4.71 4.94 -7.21
CA THR A 115 -3.64 4.22 -7.89
C THR A 115 -2.30 4.61 -7.30
N ILE A 116 -1.46 3.63 -7.01
CA ILE A 116 -0.10 3.86 -6.52
C ILE A 116 0.75 4.42 -7.66
N LEU A 117 1.36 5.57 -7.43
CA LEU A 117 2.24 6.24 -8.39
C LEU A 117 3.70 5.90 -8.16
N ALA A 118 4.14 5.92 -6.90
CA ALA A 118 5.54 5.74 -6.54
C ALA A 118 5.63 5.07 -5.18
N VAL A 119 6.68 4.27 -5.00
CA VAL A 119 6.96 3.57 -3.76
C VAL A 119 8.44 3.73 -3.42
N HIS A 120 8.72 4.09 -2.17
CA HIS A 120 10.07 4.21 -1.66
C HIS A 120 10.20 3.39 -0.38
N ASP A 121 11.12 2.45 -0.36
CA ASP A 121 11.41 1.66 0.82
C ASP A 121 12.45 2.41 1.66
N ASN A 122 12.00 3.07 2.71
CA ASN A 122 12.82 3.87 3.60
C ASN A 122 13.01 3.21 4.95
N ARG A 123 13.16 1.89 4.96
CA ARG A 123 13.30 1.15 6.22
C ARG A 123 14.72 1.13 6.76
N GLN A 124 15.71 1.32 5.91
CA GLN A 124 17.12 1.19 6.34
C GLN A 124 17.70 2.53 6.75
N GLY A 125 18.45 2.52 7.86
CA GLY A 125 19.17 3.68 8.34
C GLY A 125 18.32 4.83 8.83
N ARG A 126 17.03 4.57 9.13
CA ARG A 126 16.08 5.60 9.54
C ARG A 126 15.70 5.45 11.01
N GLN A 127 15.41 6.59 11.64
CA GLN A 127 14.91 6.61 13.01
C GLN A 127 13.50 6.03 13.08
N HIS A 128 12.69 6.26 12.04
CA HIS A 128 11.35 5.68 11.89
C HIS A 128 11.31 4.96 10.55
N PRO A 129 11.72 3.67 10.51
CA PRO A 129 11.68 2.91 9.26
C PRO A 129 10.27 2.82 8.71
N HIS A 130 10.12 3.06 7.41
CA HIS A 130 8.80 3.06 6.80
C HIS A 130 8.87 2.83 5.28
N TRP A 131 7.74 2.43 4.71
CA TRP A 131 7.50 2.49 3.27
C TRP A 131 6.76 3.80 3.00
N TYR A 132 7.24 4.55 2.03
CA TYR A 132 6.59 5.78 1.59
C TYR A 132 5.90 5.54 0.26
N VAL A 133 4.63 5.90 0.15
CA VAL A 133 3.81 5.66 -1.04
C VAL A 133 3.14 6.96 -1.45
N GLU A 134 3.18 7.25 -2.75
CA GLU A 134 2.39 8.33 -3.33
C GLU A 134 1.30 7.71 -4.20
N ALA A 135 0.05 8.19 -4.04
CA ALA A 135 -1.11 7.67 -4.74
C ALA A 135 -2.08 8.79 -5.11
N HIS A 136 -2.85 8.57 -6.16
CA HIS A 136 -3.90 9.50 -6.54
C HIS A 136 -5.13 8.82 -7.15
#